data_8f6bb051cbd4e0a3d3137256aa5cfdae
#
_entry.id   8f6bb051cbd4e0a3d3137256aa5cfdae
#
_cell.length_a   1.000
_cell.length_b   1.000
_cell.length_c   1.000
_cell.angle_alpha   90.00
_cell.angle_beta   90.00
_cell.angle_gamma   90.00
#
_symmetry.space_group_name_H-M   'P 1'
#
loop_
_entity.id
_entity.type
_entity.pdbx_description
1 polymer ?
#
loop_
_entity_poly.entity_id
_entity_poly.type
_entity_poly.pdbx_seq_one_letter_code
_entity_poly.pdbx_strand_id
1 'polypeptide(L)'
;MKNTLLAIALATTGLAALPLTSHAADQSGFFINGNVGDSNVSKGLYDDDDTGFGANVGYRWALAPNFLFGVEGGYTDLGKFSPKNSGDAAIGDASLKGWTLGVNGHFNLTPEWYLSGRTGIFHSDLKGGYFSAPDTIVYVDDTANKFYAGAGVGYDFSNNFSLGLNYDYYKANKNGLNLDPSMFSVSAEFRF
;
A
#
# COMPACT_ATOMS: atom_id res chain seq x y z
N MET A 1 -15.61 -11.72 1.05
CA MET A 1 -16.12 -10.93 2.20
C MET A 1 -15.97 -11.60 3.58
N LYS A 2 -15.91 -12.92 3.74
CA LYS A 2 -15.82 -13.56 5.07
C LYS A 2 -14.41 -13.64 5.66
N ASN A 3 -13.36 -13.52 4.87
CA ASN A 3 -11.97 -13.69 5.31
C ASN A 3 -11.29 -12.36 5.71
N THR A 4 -11.77 -11.23 5.21
CA THR A 4 -11.21 -9.89 5.49
C THR A 4 -11.46 -9.45 6.95
N LEU A 5 -12.61 -9.82 7.50
CA LEU A 5 -12.96 -9.52 8.90
C LEU A 5 -12.07 -10.26 9.93
N LEU A 6 -11.51 -11.42 9.55
CA LEU A 6 -10.65 -12.21 10.44
C LEU A 6 -9.22 -11.62 10.55
N ALA A 7 -8.72 -11.00 9.48
CA ALA A 7 -7.40 -10.36 9.46
C ALA A 7 -7.37 -9.09 10.34
N ILE A 8 -8.47 -8.33 10.36
CA ILE A 8 -8.61 -7.14 11.21
C ILE A 8 -8.67 -7.51 12.70
N ALA A 9 -9.29 -8.64 13.05
CA ALA A 9 -9.40 -9.09 14.43
C ALA A 9 -8.06 -9.56 15.03
N LEU A 10 -7.12 -10.08 14.24
CA LEU A 10 -5.81 -10.53 14.74
C LEU A 10 -4.85 -9.36 15.03
N ALA A 11 -5.01 -8.22 14.35
CA ALA A 11 -4.17 -7.04 14.57
C ALA A 11 -4.50 -6.33 15.90
N THR A 12 -5.70 -6.54 16.45
CA THR A 12 -6.16 -5.82 17.65
C THR A 12 -5.81 -6.49 18.99
N THR A 13 -5.42 -7.76 18.99
CA THR A 13 -5.16 -8.50 20.24
C THR A 13 -3.76 -8.32 20.84
N GLY A 14 -2.82 -7.68 20.12
CA GLY A 14 -1.47 -7.42 20.61
C GLY A 14 -1.26 -6.08 21.34
N LEU A 15 -2.28 -5.23 21.42
CA LEU A 15 -2.14 -3.81 21.82
C LEU A 15 -2.33 -3.49 23.30
N ALA A 16 -2.57 -4.47 24.18
CA ALA A 16 -3.06 -4.22 25.53
C ALA A 16 -2.01 -3.82 26.59
N ALA A 17 -0.75 -3.56 26.26
CA ALA A 17 0.31 -3.39 27.25
C ALA A 17 1.31 -2.25 27.02
N LEU A 18 0.95 -1.19 26.31
CA LEU A 18 1.85 -0.04 26.17
C LEU A 18 1.43 1.09 27.12
N PRO A 19 2.37 1.68 27.91
CA PRO A 19 2.06 2.83 28.74
C PRO A 19 1.74 4.04 27.86
N LEU A 20 0.53 4.53 27.95
CA LEU A 20 0.07 5.76 27.30
C LEU A 20 0.73 6.97 27.95
N THR A 21 1.90 7.36 27.52
CA THR A 21 2.44 8.68 27.79
C THR A 21 2.36 9.51 26.52
N SER A 22 1.36 10.35 26.46
CA SER A 22 1.06 11.26 25.37
C SER A 22 2.11 12.36 25.31
N HIS A 23 2.95 12.31 24.30
CA HIS A 23 3.52 13.47 23.61
C HIS A 23 4.06 12.99 22.27
N ALA A 24 3.25 13.18 21.24
CA ALA A 24 3.54 12.70 19.91
C ALA A 24 4.66 13.49 19.23
N ALA A 25 5.53 12.78 18.57
CA ALA A 25 5.96 12.94 17.20
C ALA A 25 6.73 14.22 16.78
N ASP A 26 7.46 14.87 17.66
CA ASP A 26 8.43 15.88 17.25
C ASP A 26 9.85 15.31 17.06
N GLN A 27 10.00 13.99 17.04
CA GLN A 27 11.32 13.37 17.00
C GLN A 27 11.62 12.73 15.66
N SER A 28 12.76 13.13 15.10
CA SER A 28 13.37 12.42 13.98
C SER A 28 13.71 10.99 14.39
N GLY A 29 13.43 10.00 13.52
CA GLY A 29 13.69 8.62 13.87
C GLY A 29 13.41 7.64 12.74
N PHE A 30 13.82 6.40 12.97
CA PHE A 30 13.44 5.27 12.13
C PHE A 30 12.01 4.86 12.41
N PHE A 31 11.36 4.33 11.38
CA PHE A 31 10.05 3.72 11.52
C PHE A 31 9.95 2.42 10.71
N ILE A 32 9.07 1.55 11.16
CA ILE A 32 8.56 0.41 10.43
C ILE A 32 7.05 0.51 10.37
N ASN A 33 6.49 0.28 9.19
CA ASN A 33 5.05 0.35 8.94
C ASN A 33 4.59 -0.92 8.24
N GLY A 34 3.50 -1.51 8.70
CA GLY A 34 2.79 -2.59 8.02
C GLY A 34 1.38 -2.15 7.68
N ASN A 35 0.88 -2.53 6.50
CA ASN A 35 -0.47 -2.24 6.08
C ASN A 35 -1.16 -3.46 5.45
N VAL A 36 -2.48 -3.51 5.59
CA VAL A 36 -3.35 -4.52 4.97
C VAL A 36 -4.68 -3.88 4.61
N GLY A 37 -5.23 -4.25 3.47
CA GLY A 37 -6.49 -3.66 3.01
C GLY A 37 -7.00 -4.25 1.71
N ASP A 38 -7.99 -3.59 1.14
CA ASP A 38 -8.61 -3.97 -0.12
C ASP A 38 -7.93 -3.23 -1.27
N SER A 39 -7.40 -3.99 -2.22
CA SER A 39 -6.84 -3.53 -3.47
C SER A 39 -7.88 -3.70 -4.57
N ASN A 40 -8.17 -2.63 -5.29
CA ASN A 40 -9.18 -2.60 -6.34
C ASN A 40 -8.58 -2.19 -7.68
N VAL A 41 -8.91 -2.94 -8.73
CA VAL A 41 -8.65 -2.61 -10.13
C VAL A 41 -9.97 -2.52 -10.86
N SER A 42 -10.34 -1.32 -11.30
CA SER A 42 -11.59 -1.07 -12.04
C SER A 42 -11.37 -0.54 -13.45
N LYS A 43 -10.20 -0.80 -14.05
CA LYS A 43 -9.84 -0.31 -15.38
C LYS A 43 -9.36 -1.41 -16.31
N GLY A 44 -9.79 -1.37 -17.57
CA GLY A 44 -9.35 -2.29 -18.61
C GLY A 44 -10.13 -3.60 -18.63
N LEU A 45 -9.41 -4.70 -18.83
CA LEU A 45 -9.97 -6.06 -18.93
C LEU A 45 -10.19 -6.73 -17.56
N TYR A 46 -9.76 -6.09 -16.47
CA TYR A 46 -9.84 -6.58 -15.11
C TYR A 46 -10.78 -5.71 -14.29
N ASP A 47 -11.61 -6.33 -13.47
CA ASP A 47 -12.54 -5.68 -12.53
C ASP A 47 -12.70 -6.64 -11.35
N ASP A 48 -11.77 -6.50 -10.43
CA ASP A 48 -11.70 -7.41 -9.29
C ASP A 48 -11.12 -6.67 -8.08
N ASP A 49 -11.46 -7.16 -6.91
CA ASP A 49 -10.93 -6.71 -5.63
C ASP A 49 -10.24 -7.90 -4.94
N ASP A 50 -9.06 -7.67 -4.41
CA ASP A 50 -8.32 -8.64 -3.61
C ASP A 50 -7.69 -7.99 -2.38
N THR A 51 -7.29 -8.81 -1.43
CA THR A 51 -6.59 -8.32 -0.25
C THR A 51 -5.14 -8.04 -0.57
N GLY A 52 -4.74 -6.77 -0.42
CA GLY A 52 -3.36 -6.35 -0.51
C GLY A 52 -2.70 -6.19 0.85
N PHE A 53 -1.39 -6.32 0.90
CA PHE A 53 -0.58 -6.02 2.09
C PHE A 53 0.75 -5.40 1.71
N GLY A 54 1.34 -4.64 2.65
CA GLY A 54 2.65 -4.05 2.46
C GLY A 54 3.40 -3.88 3.76
N ALA A 55 4.71 -3.74 3.63
CA ALA A 55 5.60 -3.39 4.72
C ALA A 55 6.62 -2.35 4.23
N ASN A 56 6.85 -1.32 5.03
CA ASN A 56 7.75 -0.22 4.72
C ASN A 56 8.66 0.05 5.92
N VAL A 57 9.86 0.46 5.63
CA VAL A 57 10.82 0.99 6.61
C VAL A 57 11.33 2.33 6.11
N GLY A 58 11.67 3.22 7.03
CA GLY A 58 12.18 4.52 6.63
C GLY A 58 12.75 5.31 7.79
N TYR A 59 13.11 6.53 7.45
CA TYR A 59 13.59 7.52 8.41
C TYR A 59 12.88 8.84 8.15
N ARG A 60 12.42 9.51 9.22
CA ARG A 60 11.83 10.86 9.17
C ARG A 60 12.67 11.85 9.94
N TRP A 61 12.73 13.05 9.39
CA TRP A 61 13.33 14.23 10.02
C TRP A 61 12.22 15.19 10.43
N ALA A 62 12.26 15.72 11.64
CA ALA A 62 11.39 16.80 12.06
C ALA A 62 11.84 18.10 11.39
N LEU A 63 11.06 18.60 10.44
CA LEU A 63 11.32 19.85 9.73
C LEU A 63 10.62 21.04 10.39
N ALA A 64 9.53 20.79 11.11
CA ALA A 64 8.79 21.77 11.89
C ALA A 64 8.14 21.07 13.10
N PRO A 65 7.65 21.80 14.11
CA PRO A 65 7.06 21.22 15.32
C PRO A 65 5.90 20.25 15.05
N ASN A 66 5.20 20.41 13.93
CA ASN A 66 4.07 19.59 13.54
C ASN A 66 4.26 18.84 12.21
N PHE A 67 5.48 18.86 11.64
CA PHE A 67 5.73 18.26 10.34
C PHE A 67 7.04 17.47 10.30
N LEU A 68 6.90 16.18 9.97
CA LEU A 68 8.02 15.29 9.68
C LEU A 68 8.02 14.96 8.19
N PHE A 69 9.22 14.97 7.62
CA PHE A 69 9.47 14.54 6.25
C PHE A 69 10.47 13.41 6.24
N GLY A 70 10.25 12.40 5.41
CA GLY A 70 11.10 11.23 5.41
C GLY A 70 11.28 10.56 4.07
N VAL A 71 12.16 9.57 4.09
CA VAL A 71 12.37 8.63 2.99
C VAL A 71 11.90 7.24 3.44
N GLU A 72 11.36 6.47 2.52
CA GLU A 72 10.88 5.13 2.79
C GLU A 72 11.22 4.17 1.66
N GLY A 73 11.40 2.91 2.03
CA GLY A 73 11.45 1.80 1.09
C GLY A 73 10.62 0.65 1.63
N GLY A 74 10.01 -0.12 0.75
CA GLY A 74 9.13 -1.18 1.16
C GLY A 74 8.82 -2.19 0.09
N TYR A 75 7.95 -3.11 0.44
CA TYR A 75 7.40 -4.12 -0.45
C TYR A 75 5.89 -4.13 -0.32
N THR A 76 5.21 -4.19 -1.47
CA THR A 76 3.74 -4.22 -1.53
C THR A 76 3.31 -5.36 -2.45
N ASP A 77 2.37 -6.17 -1.98
CA ASP A 77 1.64 -7.15 -2.76
C ASP A 77 0.18 -6.67 -2.84
N LEU A 78 -0.27 -6.38 -4.04
CA LEU A 78 -1.60 -5.88 -4.32
C LEU A 78 -2.61 -6.99 -4.63
N GLY A 79 -2.17 -8.27 -4.51
CA GLY A 79 -3.01 -9.42 -4.72
C GLY A 79 -3.07 -9.90 -6.15
N LYS A 80 -4.15 -10.65 -6.45
CA LYS A 80 -4.42 -11.25 -7.74
C LYS A 80 -5.74 -10.72 -8.29
N PHE A 81 -5.74 -10.37 -9.55
CA PHE A 81 -6.91 -9.81 -10.22
C PHE A 81 -7.39 -10.76 -11.32
N SER A 82 -8.67 -11.09 -11.31
CA SER A 82 -9.32 -11.96 -12.29
C SER A 82 -9.89 -11.15 -13.47
N PRO A 83 -9.94 -11.71 -14.70
CA PRO A 83 -10.53 -11.06 -15.87
C PRO A 83 -12.04 -10.86 -15.72
N LYS A 84 -12.57 -9.76 -16.27
CA LYS A 84 -14.01 -9.41 -16.29
C LYS A 84 -14.93 -10.46 -16.90
N ASN A 85 -14.48 -11.15 -17.94
CA ASN A 85 -15.27 -12.14 -18.67
C ASN A 85 -14.42 -13.35 -19.08
N SER A 86 -14.92 -14.54 -18.83
CA SER A 86 -14.29 -15.81 -19.20
C SER A 86 -14.19 -16.06 -20.72
N GLY A 87 -14.60 -15.12 -21.57
CA GLY A 87 -14.63 -15.22 -23.03
C GLY A 87 -13.68 -14.31 -23.78
N ASP A 88 -13.06 -13.33 -23.11
CA ASP A 88 -12.18 -12.37 -23.76
C ASP A 88 -10.70 -12.69 -23.47
N ALA A 89 -9.87 -12.38 -24.42
CA ALA A 89 -8.43 -12.52 -24.60
C ALA A 89 -7.48 -12.61 -23.38
N ALA A 90 -7.94 -12.56 -22.14
CA ALA A 90 -7.13 -12.69 -20.93
C ALA A 90 -7.19 -14.13 -20.39
N ILE A 91 -6.03 -14.74 -20.16
CA ILE A 91 -5.91 -16.08 -19.60
C ILE A 91 -5.26 -15.98 -18.22
N GLY A 92 -6.04 -16.39 -17.19
CA GLY A 92 -5.55 -16.51 -15.83
C GLY A 92 -5.48 -15.19 -15.08
N ASP A 93 -5.24 -15.31 -13.78
CA ASP A 93 -5.15 -14.20 -12.85
C ASP A 93 -3.87 -13.39 -13.09
N ALA A 94 -4.00 -12.07 -13.04
CA ALA A 94 -2.84 -11.17 -13.01
C ALA A 94 -2.43 -10.92 -11.56
N SER A 95 -1.15 -11.06 -11.23
CA SER A 95 -0.58 -10.77 -9.91
C SER A 95 0.29 -9.51 -10.02
N LEU A 96 0.09 -8.58 -9.10
CA LEU A 96 0.86 -7.34 -9.06
C LEU A 96 1.49 -7.14 -7.68
N LYS A 97 2.81 -7.15 -7.65
CA LYS A 97 3.61 -6.94 -6.45
C LYS A 97 4.93 -6.27 -6.79
N GLY A 98 5.60 -5.69 -5.81
CA GLY A 98 6.87 -5.04 -6.07
C GLY A 98 7.44 -4.25 -4.92
N TRP A 99 8.59 -3.64 -5.19
CA TRP A 99 9.28 -2.77 -4.25
C TRP A 99 8.89 -1.32 -4.44
N THR A 100 8.77 -0.61 -3.32
CA THR A 100 8.54 0.84 -3.30
C THR A 100 9.78 1.56 -2.79
N LEU A 101 10.06 2.72 -3.37
CA LEU A 101 11.06 3.66 -2.88
C LEU A 101 10.50 5.07 -3.04
N GLY A 102 10.45 5.83 -1.96
CA GLY A 102 9.82 7.13 -2.01
C GLY A 102 10.12 8.04 -0.84
N VAL A 103 9.32 9.08 -0.78
CA VAL A 103 9.29 10.05 0.31
C VAL A 103 7.93 10.05 0.97
N ASN A 104 7.90 10.40 2.24
CA ASN A 104 6.67 10.56 3.00
C ASN A 104 6.68 11.83 3.84
N GLY A 105 5.49 12.32 4.13
CA GLY A 105 5.23 13.41 5.04
C GLY A 105 4.24 12.97 6.11
N HIS A 106 4.45 13.43 7.33
CA HIS A 106 3.57 13.19 8.47
C HIS A 106 3.31 14.55 9.14
N PHE A 107 2.05 14.97 9.15
CA PHE A 107 1.62 16.28 9.63
C PHE A 107 0.68 16.12 10.82
N ASN A 108 1.10 16.52 12.00
CA ASN A 108 0.31 16.48 13.22
C ASN A 108 -0.75 17.60 13.21
N LEU A 109 -2.01 17.22 13.19
CA LEU A 109 -3.15 18.14 13.34
C LEU A 109 -3.40 18.49 14.81
N THR A 110 -3.26 17.50 15.67
CA THR A 110 -3.28 17.60 17.14
C THR A 110 -2.11 16.74 17.68
N PRO A 111 -1.88 16.67 18.97
CA PRO A 111 -0.88 15.76 19.53
C PRO A 111 -1.11 14.29 19.19
N GLU A 112 -2.37 13.91 18.89
CA GLU A 112 -2.72 12.51 18.63
C GLU A 112 -3.11 12.25 17.17
N TRP A 113 -3.73 13.22 16.47
CA TRP A 113 -4.22 13.04 15.10
C TRP A 113 -3.24 13.56 14.08
N TYR A 114 -2.99 12.78 13.05
CA TYR A 114 -2.12 13.19 11.96
C TYR A 114 -2.74 12.95 10.57
N LEU A 115 -2.23 13.71 9.61
CA LEU A 115 -2.34 13.43 8.19
C LEU A 115 -1.00 12.90 7.67
N SER A 116 -1.05 11.96 6.76
CA SER A 116 0.14 11.45 6.07
C SER A 116 -0.01 11.55 4.56
N GLY A 117 1.12 11.69 3.89
CA GLY A 117 1.20 11.60 2.44
C GLY A 117 2.47 10.89 2.04
N ARG A 118 2.42 10.11 0.97
CA ARG A 118 3.58 9.41 0.44
C ARG A 118 3.58 9.38 -1.09
N THR A 119 4.77 9.36 -1.67
CA THR A 119 4.91 9.27 -3.12
C THR A 119 6.29 8.75 -3.49
N GLY A 120 6.40 8.12 -4.64
CA GLY A 120 7.66 7.56 -5.11
C GLY A 120 7.54 6.68 -6.33
N ILE A 121 8.48 5.76 -6.43
CA ILE A 121 8.57 4.78 -7.51
C ILE A 121 8.16 3.42 -6.99
N PHE A 122 7.29 2.76 -7.72
CA PHE A 122 6.90 1.37 -7.55
C PHE A 122 7.56 0.54 -8.65
N HIS A 123 8.51 -0.30 -8.26
CA HIS A 123 9.15 -1.28 -9.14
C HIS A 123 8.32 -2.55 -9.11
N SER A 124 7.40 -2.67 -10.08
CA SER A 124 6.42 -3.75 -10.11
C SER A 124 6.88 -4.93 -10.94
N ASP A 125 6.66 -6.13 -10.41
CA ASP A 125 6.68 -7.39 -11.15
C ASP A 125 5.24 -7.71 -11.54
N LEU A 126 4.94 -7.64 -12.84
CA LEU A 126 3.64 -7.97 -13.41
C LEU A 126 3.74 -9.34 -14.07
N LYS A 127 2.94 -10.29 -13.58
CA LYS A 127 2.78 -11.61 -14.21
C LYS A 127 1.35 -11.75 -14.70
N GLY A 128 1.18 -12.03 -15.99
CA GLY A 128 -0.13 -12.24 -16.60
C GLY A 128 0.01 -12.93 -17.97
N GLY A 129 -1.08 -13.42 -18.52
CA GLY A 129 -1.13 -14.01 -19.86
C GLY A 129 -2.32 -13.52 -20.66
N TYR A 130 -2.17 -13.36 -21.97
CA TYR A 130 -3.28 -13.04 -22.86
C TYR A 130 -3.18 -13.83 -24.17
N PHE A 131 -4.32 -14.07 -24.82
CA PHE A 131 -4.35 -14.62 -26.17
C PHE A 131 -4.07 -13.55 -27.21
N SER A 132 -3.05 -13.76 -28.00
CA SER A 132 -2.70 -12.86 -29.11
C SER A 132 -3.30 -13.29 -30.45
N ALA A 133 -3.74 -14.56 -30.58
CA ALA A 133 -4.41 -15.15 -31.72
C ALA A 133 -5.11 -16.45 -31.29
N PRO A 134 -5.99 -17.08 -32.11
CA PRO A 134 -6.82 -18.22 -31.69
C PRO A 134 -6.11 -19.40 -31.03
N ASP A 135 -4.76 -19.47 -31.07
CA ASP A 135 -3.99 -20.56 -30.44
C ASP A 135 -2.63 -20.09 -29.89
N THR A 136 -2.40 -18.79 -29.74
CA THR A 136 -1.11 -18.27 -29.27
C THR A 136 -1.26 -17.59 -27.91
N ILE A 137 -0.74 -18.24 -26.86
CA ILE A 137 -0.65 -17.68 -25.51
C ILE A 137 0.62 -16.86 -25.39
N VAL A 138 0.52 -15.59 -25.02
CA VAL A 138 1.66 -14.72 -24.68
C VAL A 138 1.67 -14.56 -23.17
N TYR A 139 2.72 -15.09 -22.54
CA TYR A 139 3.03 -14.81 -21.14
C TYR A 139 3.80 -13.50 -21.06
N VAL A 140 3.32 -12.58 -20.24
CA VAL A 140 4.00 -11.34 -19.91
C VAL A 140 4.61 -11.50 -18.52
N ASP A 141 5.92 -11.57 -18.46
CA ASP A 141 6.70 -11.44 -17.22
C ASP A 141 7.57 -10.19 -17.43
N ASP A 142 7.14 -9.07 -16.87
CA ASP A 142 7.77 -7.79 -17.15
C ASP A 142 7.84 -6.91 -15.89
N THR A 143 8.98 -6.24 -15.75
CA THR A 143 9.24 -5.29 -14.68
C THR A 143 9.07 -3.86 -15.18
N ALA A 144 8.41 -3.03 -14.39
CA ALA A 144 8.23 -1.63 -14.74
C ALA A 144 8.41 -0.71 -13.51
N ASN A 145 9.12 0.39 -13.72
CA ASN A 145 9.18 1.48 -12.77
C ASN A 145 8.01 2.43 -13.03
N LYS A 146 7.13 2.53 -12.07
CA LYS A 146 5.94 3.37 -12.14
C LYS A 146 5.82 4.22 -10.89
N PHE A 147 5.01 5.26 -10.99
CA PHE A 147 4.74 6.17 -9.89
C PHE A 147 3.69 5.59 -8.95
N TYR A 148 3.85 5.84 -7.65
CA TYR A 148 2.77 5.68 -6.67
C TYR A 148 2.59 6.95 -5.85
N ALA A 149 1.38 7.16 -5.34
CA ALA A 149 1.05 8.21 -4.40
C ALA A 149 -0.05 7.75 -3.45
N GLY A 150 0.01 8.20 -2.22
CA GLY A 150 -0.98 7.89 -1.22
C GLY A 150 -1.15 9.00 -0.22
N ALA A 151 -2.31 8.98 0.44
CA ALA A 151 -2.63 9.85 1.55
C ALA A 151 -3.32 9.05 2.66
N GLY A 152 -3.18 9.50 3.89
CA GLY A 152 -3.77 8.84 5.04
C GLY A 152 -4.10 9.78 6.18
N VAL A 153 -4.87 9.26 7.10
CA VAL A 153 -5.17 9.87 8.39
C VAL A 153 -4.95 8.82 9.47
N GLY A 154 -4.43 9.22 10.61
CA GLY A 154 -4.19 8.27 11.68
C GLY A 154 -4.16 8.89 13.06
N TYR A 155 -3.94 8.03 14.02
CA TYR A 155 -3.93 8.35 15.44
C TYR A 155 -2.66 7.80 16.09
N ASP A 156 -1.93 8.66 16.77
CA ASP A 156 -0.75 8.36 17.55
C ASP A 156 -1.17 7.97 18.98
N PHE A 157 -1.11 6.68 19.30
CA PHE A 157 -1.42 6.17 20.63
C PHE A 157 -0.27 6.43 21.63
N SER A 158 0.92 6.57 21.11
CA SER A 158 2.11 6.94 21.86
C SER A 158 3.14 7.54 20.91
N ASN A 159 4.27 8.01 21.44
CA ASN A 159 5.39 8.52 20.64
C ASN A 159 5.94 7.48 19.64
N ASN A 160 5.76 6.20 19.96
CA ASN A 160 6.33 5.09 19.20
C ASN A 160 5.32 4.33 18.37
N PHE A 161 4.01 4.44 18.65
CA PHE A 161 3.02 3.59 18.01
C PHE A 161 1.83 4.37 17.49
N SER A 162 1.48 4.13 16.24
CA SER A 162 0.31 4.71 15.58
C SER A 162 -0.47 3.72 14.73
N LEU A 163 -1.74 4.02 14.52
CA LEU A 163 -2.60 3.36 13.56
C LEU A 163 -3.13 4.39 12.56
N GLY A 164 -3.29 3.96 11.31
CA GLY A 164 -3.76 4.83 10.25
C GLY A 164 -4.68 4.13 9.26
N LEU A 165 -5.43 4.94 8.54
CA LEU A 165 -6.20 4.58 7.35
C LEU A 165 -5.52 5.26 6.17
N ASN A 166 -5.24 4.52 5.11
CA ASN A 166 -4.54 5.02 3.94
C ASN A 166 -5.30 4.67 2.66
N TYR A 167 -5.17 5.55 1.71
CA TYR A 167 -5.55 5.32 0.33
C TYR A 167 -4.34 5.54 -0.56
N ASP A 168 -3.93 4.50 -1.27
CA ASP A 168 -2.77 4.47 -2.14
C ASP A 168 -3.17 4.18 -3.57
N TYR A 169 -2.60 4.92 -4.49
CA TYR A 169 -2.77 4.73 -5.91
C TYR A 169 -1.43 4.33 -6.53
N TYR A 170 -1.44 3.25 -7.29
CA TYR A 170 -0.28 2.75 -8.02
C TYR A 170 -0.54 2.85 -9.52
N LYS A 171 0.37 3.47 -10.25
CA LYS A 171 0.29 3.47 -11.70
C LYS A 171 0.87 2.18 -12.25
N ALA A 172 0.09 1.45 -13.05
CA ALA A 172 0.51 0.18 -13.63
C ALA A 172 -0.05 0.04 -15.04
N ASN A 173 0.53 0.80 -15.99
CA ASN A 173 0.16 0.71 -17.40
C ASN A 173 1.36 0.29 -18.26
N LYS A 174 1.16 -0.71 -19.13
CA LYS A 174 2.15 -1.15 -20.13
C LYS A 174 1.47 -1.82 -21.31
N ASN A 175 1.95 -1.52 -22.54
CA ASN A 175 1.56 -2.17 -23.80
C ASN A 175 0.03 -2.33 -24.00
N GLY A 176 -0.77 -1.31 -23.61
CA GLY A 176 -2.23 -1.35 -23.75
C GLY A 176 -2.96 -2.00 -22.55
N LEU A 177 -2.27 -2.65 -21.62
CA LEU A 177 -2.81 -3.06 -20.32
C LEU A 177 -2.72 -1.90 -19.35
N ASN A 178 -3.87 -1.44 -18.85
CA ASN A 178 -3.97 -0.40 -17.85
C ASN A 178 -4.65 -0.99 -16.61
N LEU A 179 -3.88 -1.23 -15.54
CA LEU A 179 -4.39 -1.81 -14.30
C LEU A 179 -4.61 -0.74 -13.22
N ASP A 180 -3.79 0.30 -13.18
CA ASP A 180 -3.84 1.44 -12.24
C ASP A 180 -4.58 1.11 -10.91
N PRO A 181 -4.09 0.16 -10.09
CA PRO A 181 -4.76 -0.26 -8.86
C PRO A 181 -4.77 0.82 -7.80
N SER A 182 -5.80 0.83 -6.99
CA SER A 182 -5.86 1.58 -5.74
C SER A 182 -6.05 0.64 -4.56
N MET A 183 -5.47 0.99 -3.42
CA MET A 183 -5.56 0.20 -2.19
C MET A 183 -6.06 1.09 -1.05
N PHE A 184 -7.15 0.66 -0.41
CA PHE A 184 -7.60 1.23 0.86
C PHE A 184 -7.18 0.31 1.99
N SER A 185 -6.37 0.81 2.93
CA SER A 185 -5.72 -0.03 3.93
C SER A 185 -5.76 0.55 5.35
N VAL A 186 -5.68 -0.36 6.31
CA VAL A 186 -5.32 -0.05 7.70
C VAL A 186 -3.82 -0.28 7.85
N SER A 187 -3.14 0.64 8.54
CA SER A 187 -1.71 0.52 8.83
C SER A 187 -1.43 0.60 10.32
N ALA A 188 -0.37 -0.08 10.72
CA ALA A 188 0.26 0.04 12.03
C ALA A 188 1.72 0.47 11.83
N GLU A 189 2.15 1.46 12.58
CA GLU A 189 3.51 2.00 12.51
C GLU A 189 4.15 2.00 13.88
N PHE A 190 5.41 1.61 13.92
CA PHE A 190 6.25 1.72 15.10
C PHE A 190 7.47 2.60 14.79
N ARG A 191 7.74 3.56 15.68
CA ARG A 191 8.85 4.53 15.62
C ARG A 191 9.86 4.26 16.73
N PHE A 192 11.13 4.47 16.42
CA PHE A 192 12.26 4.25 17.32
C PHE A 192 12.91 5.57 17.72
#